data_5db397930b9c0dcbb7151710125e6772
#
_entry.id   5db397930b9c0dcbb7151710125e6772
#
_cell.length_a   1.000
_cell.length_b   1.000
_cell.length_c   1.000
_cell.angle_alpha   90.00
_cell.angle_beta   90.00
_cell.angle_gamma   90.00
#
_symmetry.space_group_name_H-M   'P 1'
#
loop_
_entity.id
_entity.type
_entity.pdbx_description
1 polymer ?
#
loop_
_entity_poly.entity_id
_entity_poly.type
_entity_poly.pdbx_seq_one_letter_code
_entity_poly.pdbx_strand_id
1 'polypeptide(L)' 'MTYSDEFKKLIKSTRKTYLGKDVKPKYRKKYGKKYDKKEVKQVAFAIAKIRGIKTD' A
#
# COMPACT_ATOMS: atom_id res chain seq x y z
N MET A 1 7.56 2.21 -16.83
CA MET A 1 6.15 1.76 -16.79
C MET A 1 5.33 2.65 -15.90
N THR A 2 4.17 3.05 -16.38
CA THR A 2 3.24 3.86 -15.60
C THR A 2 2.15 2.97 -15.02
N TYR A 3 1.78 3.25 -13.78
CA TYR A 3 0.66 2.56 -13.17
C TYR A 3 -0.65 3.07 -13.76
N SER A 4 -1.70 2.23 -13.71
CA SER A 4 -3.03 2.66 -14.11
C SER A 4 -3.52 3.81 -13.22
N ASP A 5 -4.46 4.61 -13.74
CA ASP A 5 -5.01 5.73 -12.97
C ASP A 5 -5.71 5.26 -11.71
N GLU A 6 -6.41 4.14 -11.78
CA GLU A 6 -7.05 3.54 -10.59
C GLU A 6 -6.02 3.17 -9.54
N PHE A 7 -4.92 2.57 -9.97
CA PHE A 7 -3.87 2.18 -9.03
C PHE A 7 -3.16 3.39 -8.42
N LYS A 8 -2.92 4.43 -9.21
CA LYS A 8 -2.35 5.69 -8.71
C LYS A 8 -3.23 6.31 -7.63
N LYS A 9 -4.55 6.32 -7.84
CA LYS A 9 -5.51 6.79 -6.84
C LYS A 9 -5.48 5.93 -5.59
N LEU A 10 -5.38 4.61 -5.77
CA LEU A 10 -5.29 3.68 -4.66
C LEU A 10 -4.02 3.92 -3.84
N ILE A 11 -2.89 4.09 -4.49
CA ILE A 11 -1.62 4.40 -3.79
C ILE A 11 -1.77 5.68 -2.98
N LYS A 12 -2.34 6.71 -3.57
CA LYS A 12 -2.54 8.00 -2.89
C LYS A 12 -3.43 7.86 -1.67
N SER A 13 -4.54 7.14 -1.80
CA SER A 13 -5.45 6.88 -0.70
C SER A 13 -4.80 6.04 0.39
N THR A 14 -4.08 4.99 0.01
CA THR A 14 -3.36 4.13 0.95
C THR A 14 -2.29 4.92 1.70
N ARG A 15 -1.58 5.80 1.00
CA ARG A 15 -0.59 6.66 1.63
C ARG A 15 -1.21 7.54 2.70
N LYS A 16 -2.36 8.16 2.42
CA LYS A 16 -3.08 8.97 3.40
C LYS A 16 -3.46 8.16 4.63
N THR A 17 -3.86 6.91 4.43
CA THR A 17 -4.36 6.05 5.50
C THR A 17 -3.24 5.45 6.34
N TYR A 18 -2.16 5.03 5.70
CA TYR A 18 -1.13 4.21 6.37
C TYR A 18 0.18 4.92 6.63
N LEU A 19 0.58 5.87 5.79
CA LEU A 19 1.92 6.47 5.88
C LEU A 19 2.16 7.07 7.28
N GLY A 20 3.24 6.62 7.92
CA GLY A 20 3.61 7.08 9.25
C GLY A 20 2.85 6.42 10.39
N LYS A 21 1.90 5.54 10.10
CA LYS A 21 1.16 4.82 11.14
C LYS A 21 1.92 3.58 11.60
N ASP A 22 1.63 3.18 12.84
CA ASP A 22 2.25 1.98 13.41
C ASP A 22 1.68 0.73 12.75
N VAL A 23 2.58 -0.22 12.47
CA VAL A 23 2.21 -1.52 11.93
C VAL A 23 1.74 -2.41 13.07
N LYS A 24 0.65 -3.15 12.86
CA LYS A 24 0.16 -4.11 13.85
C LYS A 24 1.22 -5.19 14.12
N PRO A 25 1.31 -5.70 15.36
CA PRO A 25 2.36 -6.67 15.72
C PRO A 25 2.45 -7.86 14.78
N LYS A 26 1.33 -8.39 14.32
CA LYS A 26 1.30 -9.56 13.44
C LYS A 26 1.91 -9.28 12.04
N TYR A 27 1.98 -8.01 11.64
CA TYR A 27 2.53 -7.61 10.35
C TYR A 27 3.93 -7.00 10.44
N ARG A 28 4.47 -6.81 11.64
CA ARG A 28 5.77 -6.16 11.83
C ARG A 28 6.92 -6.89 11.14
N LYS A 29 6.83 -8.21 11.07
CA LYS A 29 7.85 -9.01 10.38
C LYS A 29 7.88 -8.70 8.88
N LYS A 30 6.73 -8.33 8.32
CA LYS A 30 6.60 -8.06 6.90
C LYS A 30 6.87 -6.60 6.55
N TYR A 31 6.36 -5.67 7.36
CA TYR A 31 6.36 -4.24 7.04
C TYR A 31 7.27 -3.39 7.94
N GLY A 32 7.76 -3.94 9.04
CA GLY A 32 8.54 -3.18 10.01
C GLY A 32 7.65 -2.49 11.03
N LYS A 33 8.21 -1.52 11.76
CA LYS A 33 7.50 -0.85 12.86
C LYS A 33 6.47 0.15 12.39
N LYS A 34 6.77 0.88 11.33
CA LYS A 34 5.88 1.90 10.77
C LYS A 34 5.82 1.75 9.27
N TYR A 35 4.68 2.15 8.71
CA TYR A 35 4.52 2.17 7.26
C TYR A 35 5.28 3.37 6.69
N ASP A 36 6.26 3.13 5.84
CA ASP A 36 6.89 4.18 5.04
C ASP A 36 6.46 4.02 3.58
N LYS A 37 7.08 4.76 2.67
CA LYS A 37 6.68 4.77 1.26
C LYS A 37 6.70 3.38 0.62
N LYS A 38 7.69 2.55 0.95
CA LYS A 38 7.79 1.20 0.42
C LYS A 38 6.65 0.32 0.89
N GLU A 39 6.40 0.34 2.19
CA GLU A 39 5.38 -0.49 2.81
C GLU A 39 3.99 -0.07 2.37
N VAL A 40 3.76 1.24 2.24
CA VAL A 40 2.48 1.76 1.71
C VAL A 40 2.24 1.23 0.31
N LYS A 41 3.27 1.23 -0.54
CA LYS A 41 3.16 0.72 -1.90
C LYS A 41 2.83 -0.78 -1.90
N GLN A 42 3.46 -1.56 -1.02
CA GLN A 42 3.17 -2.98 -0.88
C GLN A 42 1.73 -3.23 -0.45
N VAL A 43 1.23 -2.43 0.50
CA VAL A 43 -0.17 -2.51 0.93
C VAL A 43 -1.10 -2.18 -0.24
N ALA A 44 -0.78 -1.17 -1.03
CA ALA A 44 -1.57 -0.81 -2.20
C ALA A 44 -1.63 -1.95 -3.22
N PHE A 45 -0.51 -2.63 -3.48
CA PHE A 45 -0.49 -3.80 -4.37
C PHE A 45 -1.38 -4.92 -3.84
N ALA A 46 -1.32 -5.19 -2.54
CA ALA A 46 -2.15 -6.23 -1.94
C ALA A 46 -3.64 -5.90 -2.07
N ILE A 47 -4.02 -4.66 -1.80
CA ILE A 47 -5.41 -4.21 -1.93
C ILE A 47 -5.87 -4.31 -3.40
N ALA A 48 -5.02 -3.87 -4.33
CA ALA A 48 -5.34 -3.95 -5.75
C ALA A 48 -5.59 -5.40 -6.18
N LYS A 49 -4.78 -6.33 -5.70
CA LYS A 49 -4.94 -7.74 -5.99
C LYS A 49 -6.28 -8.27 -5.47
N ILE A 50 -6.65 -7.90 -4.25
CA ILE A 50 -7.92 -8.33 -3.64
C ILE A 50 -9.11 -7.75 -4.40
N ARG A 51 -9.04 -6.49 -4.81
CA ARG A 51 -10.12 -5.80 -5.51
C ARG A 51 -10.14 -6.04 -7.01
N GLY A 52 -9.10 -6.68 -7.55
CA GLY A 52 -8.99 -6.89 -8.99
C GLY A 52 -8.65 -5.64 -9.78
N ILE A 53 -8.03 -4.67 -9.14
CA ILE A 53 -7.60 -3.43 -9.80
C ILE A 53 -6.29 -3.70 -10.57
N LYS A 54 -6.26 -3.29 -11.83
CA LYS A 54 -5.05 -3.42 -12.65
C LYS A 54 -4.00 -2.42 -12.18
N THR A 55 -2.77 -2.90 -12.02
CA THR A 55 -1.67 -2.04 -11.54
C THR A 55 -0.96 -1.31 -12.68
N ASP A 56 -1.09 -1.79 -13.90
CA ASP A 56 -0.44 -1.19 -15.06
C ASP A 56 -1.37 -1.02 -16.25
#